data_e76b2a37adff30c3261506a96da431cd
#
_entry.id   e76b2a37adff30c3261506a96da431cd
#
_cell.length_a   1.000
_cell.length_b   1.000
_cell.length_c   1.000
_cell.angle_alpha   90.00
_cell.angle_beta   90.00
_cell.angle_gamma   90.00
#
_symmetry.space_group_name_H-M   'P 1'
#
loop_
_entity.id
_entity.type
_entity.pdbx_description
1 polymer ?
#
loop_
_entity_poly.entity_id
_entity_poly.type
_entity_poly.pdbx_seq_one_letter_code
_entity_poly.pdbx_strand_id
1 'polypeptide(L)'
;MHYSTISGVSDNEKLALFLVLLLNFYVTISPISKIGLFIERKENGMAETRKLYYENGACLQFCATVLSCVPTDGNFAVTLDATAFYPEGGGQPADRGALGGARVLDVHEKDGVVVHTVTAPLRVGEMVQGDVDGRRRLDHMQQHTGEHIVSGIVHAQFGYDNVGFHIGAQDVTVDFSGPLTDAELADVERAANWVIWQNAPVTIAWPAPSELAQLNYRSKKELTGAIRIVTVANVDVCACCGTHVERCGQVGSIKLTSAQSYKGGTRVTMLCGMRAYEDHCIKFQNAEAVSGLLSAKINETAAAVQRLADE
;
A
#
# COMPACT_ATOMS: atom_id res chain seq x y z
N MET A 1 -27.99 36.38 0.26
CA MET A 1 -27.75 35.29 -0.70
C MET A 1 -28.47 34.06 -0.16
N HIS A 2 -29.50 33.61 -0.86
CA HIS A 2 -30.35 32.49 -0.41
C HIS A 2 -29.65 31.15 -0.67
N TYR A 3 -29.45 30.36 0.36
CA TYR A 3 -29.15 28.93 0.22
C TYR A 3 -30.48 28.19 0.07
N SER A 4 -30.76 27.67 -1.13
CA SER A 4 -31.86 26.76 -1.36
C SER A 4 -31.44 25.35 -0.92
N THR A 5 -32.12 24.84 0.10
CA THR A 5 -32.04 23.45 0.56
C THR A 5 -32.57 22.51 -0.52
N ILE A 6 -31.77 21.61 -0.98
CA ILE A 6 -32.19 20.46 -1.81
C ILE A 6 -32.78 19.40 -0.84
N SER A 7 -34.11 19.46 -0.67
CA SER A 7 -34.85 18.41 0.04
C SER A 7 -35.38 17.41 -0.99
N GLY A 8 -34.98 16.12 -0.88
CA GLY A 8 -35.60 15.04 -1.64
C GLY A 8 -34.69 13.91 -2.14
N VAL A 9 -33.42 13.91 -1.81
CA VAL A 9 -32.51 12.83 -2.22
C VAL A 9 -32.23 11.94 -1.03
N SER A 10 -32.41 10.61 -1.15
CA SER A 10 -32.16 9.65 -0.10
C SER A 10 -30.67 9.57 0.22
N ASP A 11 -30.33 9.15 1.45
CA ASP A 11 -28.93 9.06 1.90
C ASP A 11 -28.10 8.05 1.06
N ASN A 12 -28.75 7.05 0.47
CA ASN A 12 -28.12 6.13 -0.46
C ASN A 12 -27.77 6.78 -1.80
N GLU A 13 -28.59 7.72 -2.28
CA GLU A 13 -28.33 8.47 -3.52
C GLU A 13 -27.23 9.51 -3.32
N LYS A 14 -27.14 10.11 -2.13
CA LYS A 14 -26.03 11.02 -1.79
C LYS A 14 -24.70 10.29 -1.71
N LEU A 15 -24.71 9.06 -1.16
CA LEU A 15 -23.52 8.19 -1.11
C LEU A 15 -23.09 7.74 -2.51
N ALA A 16 -24.04 7.39 -3.37
CA ALA A 16 -23.79 7.03 -4.76
C ALA A 16 -23.23 8.20 -5.57
N LEU A 17 -23.75 9.42 -5.38
CA LEU A 17 -23.27 10.64 -6.05
C LEU A 17 -21.86 11.03 -5.58
N PHE A 18 -21.56 10.84 -4.29
CA PHE A 18 -20.23 11.07 -3.72
C PHE A 18 -19.20 10.05 -4.25
N LEU A 19 -19.60 8.79 -4.41
CA LEU A 19 -18.78 7.73 -5.01
C LEU A 19 -18.53 7.97 -6.52
N VAL A 20 -19.52 8.46 -7.26
CA VAL A 20 -19.39 8.80 -8.69
C VAL A 20 -18.47 10.02 -8.88
N LEU A 21 -18.54 11.01 -7.99
CA LEU A 21 -17.63 12.17 -8.03
C LEU A 21 -16.19 11.79 -7.70
N LEU A 22 -15.95 10.82 -6.81
CA LEU A 22 -14.61 10.30 -6.54
C LEU A 22 -14.04 9.47 -7.71
N LEU A 23 -14.89 8.77 -8.47
CA LEU A 23 -14.45 7.97 -9.63
C LEU A 23 -14.13 8.84 -10.86
N ASN A 24 -14.77 10.02 -11.04
CA ASN A 24 -14.52 10.88 -12.19
C ASN A 24 -13.23 11.74 -12.11
N PHE A 25 -12.51 11.72 -11.00
CA PHE A 25 -11.23 12.42 -10.87
C PHE A 25 -10.02 11.62 -11.40
N TYR A 26 -10.22 10.38 -11.90
CA TYR A 26 -9.12 9.47 -12.24
C TYR A 26 -9.06 9.05 -13.72
N VAL A 27 -9.74 9.71 -14.65
CA VAL A 27 -9.61 9.38 -16.08
C VAL A 27 -9.08 10.57 -16.88
N THR A 28 -7.78 10.75 -16.91
CA THR A 28 -7.08 11.43 -17.99
C THR A 28 -6.27 10.41 -18.78
N ILE A 29 -6.77 10.05 -19.95
CA ILE A 29 -6.11 9.17 -20.91
C ILE A 29 -5.00 9.96 -21.59
N SER A 30 -3.74 9.55 -21.37
CA SER A 30 -2.60 10.02 -22.16
C SER A 30 -2.34 9.08 -23.35
N PRO A 31 -1.92 9.58 -24.51
CA PRO A 31 -1.81 8.77 -25.71
C PRO A 31 -0.64 7.80 -25.66
N ILE A 32 -0.89 6.59 -26.13
CA ILE A 32 0.06 5.47 -26.27
C ILE A 32 1.16 5.86 -27.25
N SER A 33 2.37 6.06 -26.75
CA SER A 33 3.59 6.10 -27.56
C SER A 33 4.09 4.68 -27.80
N LYS A 34 4.37 4.38 -29.07
CA LYS A 34 4.90 3.09 -29.55
C LYS A 34 6.25 2.78 -28.89
N ILE A 35 6.29 1.85 -27.95
CA ILE A 35 7.53 1.22 -27.47
C ILE A 35 7.58 -0.18 -28.08
N GLY A 36 8.68 -0.40 -28.83
CA GLY A 36 8.93 -1.63 -29.57
C GLY A 36 9.07 -2.83 -28.64
N LEU A 37 8.45 -3.92 -29.05
CA LEU A 37 8.47 -5.23 -28.42
C LEU A 37 9.86 -5.87 -28.62
N PHE A 38 10.71 -5.94 -27.60
CA PHE A 38 11.84 -6.85 -27.53
C PHE A 38 11.48 -7.98 -26.55
N ILE A 39 11.08 -9.13 -27.08
CA ILE A 39 10.94 -10.37 -26.31
C ILE A 39 12.25 -11.16 -26.50
N GLU A 40 13.16 -11.08 -25.54
CA GLU A 40 14.27 -12.05 -25.45
C GLU A 40 13.72 -13.38 -24.87
N ARG A 41 13.65 -14.43 -25.72
CA ARG A 41 13.42 -15.80 -25.26
C ARG A 41 14.70 -16.36 -24.68
N LYS A 42 14.73 -16.60 -23.37
CA LYS A 42 15.71 -17.51 -22.76
C LYS A 42 15.40 -18.96 -23.19
N GLU A 43 16.40 -19.65 -23.68
CA GLU A 43 16.30 -21.08 -23.99
C GLU A 43 15.98 -21.86 -22.71
N ASN A 44 14.88 -22.62 -22.70
CA ASN A 44 14.37 -23.50 -21.62
C ASN A 44 13.60 -22.85 -20.45
N GLY A 45 12.80 -21.79 -20.64
CA GLY A 45 11.91 -21.26 -19.61
C GLY A 45 10.62 -20.71 -20.18
N MET A 46 9.54 -20.70 -19.39
CA MET A 46 8.37 -19.88 -19.69
C MET A 46 8.82 -18.43 -19.85
N ALA A 47 8.22 -17.68 -20.79
CA ALA A 47 8.50 -16.25 -20.97
C ALA A 47 8.19 -15.51 -19.67
N GLU A 48 9.07 -14.57 -19.27
CA GLU A 48 8.85 -13.74 -18.09
C GLU A 48 7.54 -12.94 -18.25
N THR A 49 6.77 -12.81 -17.18
CA THR A 49 5.54 -12.02 -17.16
C THR A 49 5.87 -10.54 -17.16
N ARG A 50 5.31 -9.75 -18.09
CA ARG A 50 5.41 -8.29 -18.07
C ARG A 50 4.66 -7.73 -16.87
N LYS A 51 5.33 -6.98 -16.00
CA LYS A 51 4.83 -6.49 -14.71
C LYS A 51 4.27 -5.07 -14.86
N LEU A 52 2.99 -4.96 -15.21
CA LEU A 52 2.33 -3.66 -15.44
C LEU A 52 2.28 -2.81 -14.16
N TYR A 53 2.23 -3.43 -12.99
CA TYR A 53 2.29 -2.74 -11.70
C TYR A 53 3.63 -2.03 -11.43
N TYR A 54 4.70 -2.36 -12.17
CA TYR A 54 5.96 -1.62 -12.12
C TYR A 54 5.97 -0.41 -13.06
N GLU A 55 5.18 -0.47 -14.13
CA GLU A 55 5.04 0.63 -15.09
C GLU A 55 4.08 1.70 -14.53
N ASN A 56 2.98 1.24 -13.94
CA ASN A 56 1.99 2.09 -13.28
C ASN A 56 1.35 1.34 -12.10
N GLY A 57 1.68 1.73 -10.86
CA GLY A 57 1.13 1.16 -9.65
C GLY A 57 -0.40 1.33 -9.51
N ALA A 58 -0.97 2.34 -10.16
CA ALA A 58 -2.41 2.60 -10.21
C ALA A 58 -3.14 1.86 -11.35
N CYS A 59 -2.45 1.01 -12.13
CA CYS A 59 -3.08 0.18 -13.15
C CYS A 59 -3.96 -0.88 -12.48
N LEU A 60 -5.27 -0.74 -12.59
CA LEU A 60 -6.25 -1.65 -12.00
C LEU A 60 -6.96 -2.52 -13.05
N GLN A 61 -6.98 -2.11 -14.31
CA GLN A 61 -7.60 -2.84 -15.40
C GLN A 61 -6.59 -3.07 -16.53
N PHE A 62 -6.58 -4.28 -17.06
CA PHE A 62 -5.68 -4.67 -18.16
C PHE A 62 -6.25 -5.83 -18.96
N CYS A 63 -5.70 -6.05 -20.16
CA CYS A 63 -5.96 -7.26 -20.95
C CYS A 63 -4.65 -8.03 -21.11
N ALA A 64 -4.71 -9.34 -21.02
CA ALA A 64 -3.56 -10.21 -21.17
C ALA A 64 -3.95 -11.56 -21.79
N THR A 65 -2.97 -12.24 -22.37
CA THR A 65 -3.14 -13.57 -22.95
C THR A 65 -2.84 -14.65 -21.92
N VAL A 66 -3.70 -15.63 -21.78
CA VAL A 66 -3.47 -16.79 -20.92
C VAL A 66 -2.40 -17.70 -21.55
N LEU A 67 -1.26 -17.83 -20.87
CA LEU A 67 -0.14 -18.68 -21.33
C LEU A 67 -0.26 -20.12 -20.81
N SER A 68 -0.76 -20.30 -19.57
CA SER A 68 -1.04 -21.61 -19.00
C SER A 68 -2.21 -21.54 -18.01
N CYS A 69 -2.88 -22.69 -17.83
CA CYS A 69 -3.91 -22.87 -16.81
C CYS A 69 -3.86 -24.32 -16.34
N VAL A 70 -3.43 -24.55 -15.10
CA VAL A 70 -3.20 -25.88 -14.53
C VAL A 70 -4.07 -26.05 -13.28
N PRO A 71 -4.84 -27.14 -13.15
CA PRO A 71 -5.58 -27.44 -11.92
C PRO A 71 -4.64 -27.60 -10.71
N THR A 72 -5.05 -27.06 -9.55
CA THR A 72 -4.32 -27.18 -8.27
C THR A 72 -5.30 -27.09 -7.10
N ASP A 73 -5.34 -28.08 -6.21
CA ASP A 73 -6.08 -28.10 -4.94
C ASP A 73 -7.47 -27.43 -4.96
N GLY A 74 -8.30 -27.76 -5.96
CA GLY A 74 -9.64 -27.22 -6.13
C GLY A 74 -9.72 -25.83 -6.78
N ASN A 75 -8.59 -25.28 -7.20
CA ASN A 75 -8.44 -24.01 -7.92
C ASN A 75 -7.62 -24.21 -9.20
N PHE A 76 -7.19 -23.12 -9.84
CA PHE A 76 -6.38 -23.16 -11.04
C PHE A 76 -5.21 -22.17 -10.92
N ALA A 77 -4.01 -22.64 -11.28
CA ALA A 77 -2.82 -21.82 -11.42
C ALA A 77 -2.74 -21.29 -12.87
N VAL A 78 -2.81 -19.98 -13.03
CA VAL A 78 -2.83 -19.30 -14.32
C VAL A 78 -1.62 -18.41 -14.48
N THR A 79 -0.92 -18.52 -15.61
CA THR A 79 0.13 -17.58 -16.02
C THR A 79 -0.31 -16.77 -17.23
N LEU A 80 0.13 -15.50 -17.29
CA LEU A 80 -0.21 -14.54 -18.32
C LEU A 80 1.06 -13.97 -18.96
N ASP A 81 0.95 -13.41 -20.16
CA ASP A 81 2.01 -12.64 -20.80
C ASP A 81 2.29 -11.29 -20.09
N ALA A 82 1.24 -10.69 -19.50
CA ALA A 82 1.34 -9.46 -18.71
C ALA A 82 0.37 -9.49 -17.53
N THR A 83 0.68 -8.77 -16.44
CA THR A 83 -0.25 -8.65 -15.30
C THR A 83 -0.09 -7.33 -14.55
N ALA A 84 -1.22 -6.79 -14.08
CA ALA A 84 -1.26 -5.70 -13.11
C ALA A 84 -1.43 -6.21 -11.66
N PHE A 85 -1.69 -7.50 -11.44
CA PHE A 85 -1.75 -8.07 -10.09
C PHE A 85 -0.36 -8.14 -9.47
N TYR A 86 -0.17 -7.45 -8.33
CA TYR A 86 1.06 -7.52 -7.56
C TYR A 86 1.15 -8.86 -6.81
N PRO A 87 2.24 -9.62 -6.97
CA PRO A 87 2.46 -10.85 -6.21
C PRO A 87 2.91 -10.53 -4.78
N GLU A 88 2.68 -11.44 -3.84
CA GLU A 88 3.21 -11.29 -2.50
C GLU A 88 4.73 -11.12 -2.50
N GLY A 89 5.22 -10.07 -1.84
CA GLY A 89 6.65 -9.80 -1.78
C GLY A 89 7.02 -8.56 -0.99
N GLY A 90 8.23 -8.53 -0.43
CA GLY A 90 8.73 -7.34 0.28
C GLY A 90 7.92 -6.91 1.50
N GLY A 91 7.16 -7.83 2.12
CA GLY A 91 6.26 -7.53 3.24
C GLY A 91 4.87 -7.04 2.84
N GLN A 92 4.61 -6.88 1.54
CA GLN A 92 3.31 -6.53 1.00
C GLN A 92 2.58 -7.80 0.52
N PRO A 93 1.33 -8.04 0.96
CA PRO A 93 0.52 -9.16 0.49
C PRO A 93 0.14 -9.03 -0.99
N ALA A 94 -0.22 -10.16 -1.61
CA ALA A 94 -0.71 -10.22 -2.97
C ALA A 94 -2.00 -9.42 -3.18
N ASP A 95 -2.18 -8.93 -4.39
CA ASP A 95 -3.46 -8.38 -4.83
C ASP A 95 -4.51 -9.47 -4.98
N ARG A 96 -5.75 -9.02 -5.03
CA ARG A 96 -6.94 -9.81 -5.34
C ARG A 96 -7.77 -9.10 -6.41
N GLY A 97 -8.77 -9.81 -6.95
CA GLY A 97 -9.67 -9.21 -7.94
C GLY A 97 -10.33 -10.28 -8.81
N ALA A 98 -10.48 -9.97 -10.11
CA ALA A 98 -11.06 -10.87 -11.10
C ALA A 98 -10.17 -10.98 -12.35
N LEU A 99 -10.14 -12.16 -12.96
CA LEU A 99 -9.41 -12.45 -14.17
C LEU A 99 -10.28 -13.33 -15.08
N GLY A 100 -10.71 -12.81 -16.22
CA GLY A 100 -11.60 -13.53 -17.15
C GLY A 100 -12.91 -14.00 -16.50
N GLY A 101 -13.42 -13.26 -15.49
CA GLY A 101 -14.61 -13.62 -14.72
C GLY A 101 -14.35 -14.55 -13.52
N ALA A 102 -13.17 -15.18 -13.41
CA ALA A 102 -12.77 -15.96 -12.24
C ALA A 102 -12.22 -15.04 -11.15
N ARG A 103 -12.45 -15.37 -9.86
CA ARG A 103 -11.84 -14.62 -8.76
C ARG A 103 -10.36 -14.98 -8.63
N VAL A 104 -9.52 -13.97 -8.48
CA VAL A 104 -8.10 -14.11 -8.10
C VAL A 104 -8.02 -14.15 -6.57
N LEU A 105 -7.56 -15.30 -6.06
CA LEU A 105 -7.44 -15.55 -4.61
C LEU A 105 -6.06 -15.18 -4.09
N ASP A 106 -5.03 -15.43 -4.91
CA ASP A 106 -3.64 -15.25 -4.54
C ASP A 106 -2.75 -15.05 -5.79
N VAL A 107 -1.59 -14.40 -5.61
CA VAL A 107 -0.63 -14.15 -6.69
C VAL A 107 0.79 -14.31 -6.14
N HIS A 108 1.58 -15.14 -6.78
CA HIS A 108 2.99 -15.37 -6.44
C HIS A 108 3.90 -15.20 -7.65
N GLU A 109 5.14 -14.84 -7.42
CA GLU A 109 6.17 -14.78 -8.45
C GLU A 109 7.25 -15.83 -8.20
N LYS A 110 7.64 -16.53 -9.25
CA LYS A 110 8.78 -17.44 -9.26
C LYS A 110 9.54 -17.31 -10.58
N ASP A 111 10.82 -17.05 -10.51
CA ASP A 111 11.73 -16.98 -11.66
C ASP A 111 11.24 -16.03 -12.78
N GLY A 112 10.67 -14.87 -12.40
CA GLY A 112 10.14 -13.87 -13.34
C GLY A 112 8.73 -14.16 -13.86
N VAL A 113 8.15 -15.32 -13.53
CA VAL A 113 6.78 -15.71 -13.93
C VAL A 113 5.82 -15.44 -12.78
N VAL A 114 4.75 -14.68 -13.07
CA VAL A 114 3.68 -14.42 -12.09
C VAL A 114 2.56 -15.43 -12.26
N VAL A 115 2.25 -16.15 -11.19
CA VAL A 115 1.23 -17.19 -11.13
C VAL A 115 0.03 -16.68 -10.34
N HIS A 116 -1.17 -16.76 -10.93
CA HIS A 116 -2.42 -16.35 -10.33
C HIS A 116 -3.22 -17.58 -9.91
N THR A 117 -3.60 -17.68 -8.64
CA THR A 117 -4.53 -18.72 -8.16
C THR A 117 -5.96 -18.22 -8.37
N VAL A 118 -6.72 -18.87 -9.24
CA VAL A 118 -8.09 -18.45 -9.60
C VAL A 118 -9.12 -19.55 -9.35
N THR A 119 -10.38 -19.15 -9.13
CA THR A 119 -11.49 -20.05 -8.76
C THR A 119 -12.09 -20.85 -9.90
N ALA A 120 -11.80 -20.50 -11.15
CA ALA A 120 -12.34 -21.19 -12.34
C ALA A 120 -11.27 -21.26 -13.44
N PRO A 121 -11.33 -22.27 -14.34
CA PRO A 121 -10.36 -22.43 -15.41
C PRO A 121 -10.50 -21.35 -16.47
N LEU A 122 -9.37 -20.93 -17.03
CA LEU A 122 -9.28 -20.01 -18.16
C LEU A 122 -8.69 -20.75 -19.38
N ARG A 123 -9.14 -20.37 -20.57
CA ARG A 123 -8.71 -21.01 -21.81
C ARG A 123 -7.34 -20.48 -22.26
N VAL A 124 -6.37 -21.39 -22.41
CA VAL A 124 -5.04 -21.05 -22.91
C VAL A 124 -5.11 -20.46 -24.31
N GLY A 125 -4.37 -19.39 -24.57
CA GLY A 125 -4.36 -18.63 -25.81
C GLY A 125 -5.48 -17.58 -25.92
N GLU A 126 -6.42 -17.52 -24.97
CA GLU A 126 -7.46 -16.51 -24.93
C GLU A 126 -6.96 -15.21 -24.30
N MET A 127 -7.43 -14.08 -24.84
CA MET A 127 -7.24 -12.76 -24.22
C MET A 127 -8.32 -12.57 -23.15
N VAL A 128 -7.90 -12.30 -21.92
CA VAL A 128 -8.79 -12.10 -20.78
C VAL A 128 -8.58 -10.70 -20.18
N GLN A 129 -9.66 -10.15 -19.64
CA GLN A 129 -9.59 -8.91 -18.85
C GLN A 129 -9.25 -9.26 -17.40
N GLY A 130 -8.31 -8.51 -16.82
CA GLY A 130 -7.99 -8.50 -15.40
C GLY A 130 -8.48 -7.21 -14.74
N ASP A 131 -9.13 -7.36 -13.57
CA ASP A 131 -9.65 -6.28 -12.73
C ASP A 131 -9.09 -6.46 -11.32
N VAL A 132 -8.13 -5.62 -10.94
CA VAL A 132 -7.52 -5.61 -9.59
C VAL A 132 -8.46 -4.94 -8.60
N ASP A 133 -8.61 -5.50 -7.39
CA ASP A 133 -9.32 -4.84 -6.30
C ASP A 133 -8.63 -3.52 -5.94
N GLY A 134 -9.17 -2.42 -6.43
CA GLY A 134 -8.60 -1.08 -6.29
C GLY A 134 -8.56 -0.60 -4.85
N ARG A 135 -9.54 -0.99 -4.00
CA ARG A 135 -9.54 -0.60 -2.59
C ARG A 135 -8.39 -1.29 -1.83
N ARG A 136 -8.20 -2.60 -2.06
CA ARG A 136 -7.09 -3.35 -1.49
C ARG A 136 -5.73 -2.84 -1.99
N ARG A 137 -5.60 -2.57 -3.30
CA ARG A 137 -4.37 -2.01 -3.89
C ARG A 137 -4.03 -0.65 -3.26
N LEU A 138 -4.98 0.28 -3.17
CA LEU A 138 -4.75 1.59 -2.56
C LEU A 138 -4.36 1.46 -1.09
N ASP A 139 -5.05 0.61 -0.33
CA ASP A 139 -4.69 0.34 1.06
C ASP A 139 -3.23 -0.12 1.18
N HIS A 140 -2.82 -1.13 0.40
CA HIS A 140 -1.43 -1.59 0.43
C HIS A 140 -0.43 -0.50 0.02
N MET A 141 -0.74 0.31 -0.99
CA MET A 141 0.10 1.44 -1.40
C MET A 141 0.23 2.49 -0.31
N GLN A 142 -0.86 2.79 0.42
CA GLN A 142 -0.86 3.70 1.57
C GLN A 142 0.02 3.17 2.70
N GLN A 143 -0.15 1.89 3.08
CA GLN A 143 0.65 1.28 4.14
C GLN A 143 2.13 1.24 3.77
N HIS A 144 2.46 0.82 2.54
CA HIS A 144 3.85 0.66 2.10
C HIS A 144 4.55 2.02 1.97
N THR A 145 3.89 3.02 1.39
CA THR A 145 4.47 4.37 1.29
C THR A 145 4.60 5.02 2.67
N GLY A 146 3.63 4.80 3.56
CA GLY A 146 3.70 5.27 4.94
C GLY A 146 4.89 4.65 5.70
N GLU A 147 5.17 3.36 5.48
CA GLU A 147 6.37 2.72 6.02
C GLU A 147 7.66 3.41 5.55
N HIS A 148 7.78 3.68 4.24
CA HIS A 148 8.94 4.39 3.69
C HIS A 148 9.13 5.77 4.33
N ILE A 149 8.04 6.53 4.54
CA ILE A 149 8.09 7.84 5.20
C ILE A 149 8.63 7.70 6.62
N VAL A 150 8.05 6.79 7.42
CA VAL A 150 8.46 6.56 8.81
C VAL A 150 9.90 6.05 8.87
N SER A 151 10.26 5.07 8.06
CA SER A 151 11.61 4.48 8.04
C SER A 151 12.67 5.47 7.58
N GLY A 152 12.36 6.32 6.60
CA GLY A 152 13.26 7.38 6.16
C GLY A 152 13.55 8.40 7.26
N ILE A 153 12.52 8.83 8.00
CA ILE A 153 12.66 9.75 9.14
C ILE A 153 13.48 9.11 10.27
N VAL A 154 13.16 7.87 10.66
CA VAL A 154 13.89 7.15 11.71
C VAL A 154 15.36 6.97 11.33
N HIS A 155 15.64 6.58 10.07
CA HIS A 155 17.01 6.45 9.60
C HIS A 155 17.76 7.79 9.64
N ALA A 156 17.14 8.86 9.16
CA ALA A 156 17.77 10.19 9.10
C ALA A 156 18.03 10.79 10.49
N GLN A 157 17.14 10.58 11.47
CA GLN A 157 17.23 11.20 12.81
C GLN A 157 18.05 10.36 13.79
N PHE A 158 17.97 9.02 13.72
CA PHE A 158 18.55 8.13 14.71
C PHE A 158 19.61 7.17 14.14
N GLY A 159 19.76 7.09 12.81
CA GLY A 159 20.64 6.14 12.15
C GLY A 159 20.17 4.68 12.23
N TYR A 160 18.91 4.44 12.61
CA TYR A 160 18.37 3.08 12.71
C TYR A 160 17.77 2.60 11.41
N ASP A 161 18.06 1.35 11.06
CA ASP A 161 17.54 0.72 9.86
C ASP A 161 16.23 -0.02 10.13
N ASN A 162 15.36 -0.04 9.11
CA ASN A 162 14.25 -0.97 9.06
C ASN A 162 14.78 -2.37 8.74
N VAL A 163 14.70 -3.28 9.71
CA VAL A 163 15.16 -4.68 9.61
C VAL A 163 14.01 -5.68 9.45
N GLY A 164 12.76 -5.22 9.50
CA GLY A 164 11.56 -6.05 9.31
C GLY A 164 10.33 -5.20 8.96
N PHE A 165 9.52 -5.70 8.03
CA PHE A 165 8.29 -5.03 7.60
C PHE A 165 7.25 -6.06 7.16
N HIS A 166 6.01 -5.86 7.61
CA HIS A 166 4.90 -6.69 7.20
C HIS A 166 3.58 -5.92 7.23
N ILE A 167 2.84 -5.96 6.13
CA ILE A 167 1.46 -5.46 6.04
C ILE A 167 0.54 -6.62 6.42
N GLY A 168 0.08 -6.63 7.67
CA GLY A 168 -0.94 -7.56 8.15
C GLY A 168 -2.35 -7.18 7.67
N ALA A 169 -3.33 -8.01 8.04
CA ALA A 169 -4.73 -7.78 7.67
C ALA A 169 -5.34 -6.54 8.36
N GLN A 170 -4.91 -6.24 9.57
CA GLN A 170 -5.45 -5.14 10.39
C GLN A 170 -4.41 -4.04 10.65
N ASP A 171 -3.16 -4.39 10.81
CA ASP A 171 -2.07 -3.51 11.18
C ASP A 171 -0.83 -3.73 10.31
N VAL A 172 0.13 -2.84 10.46
CA VAL A 172 1.44 -2.91 9.83
C VAL A 172 2.50 -2.90 10.91
N THR A 173 3.46 -3.82 10.82
CA THR A 173 4.60 -3.85 11.74
C THR A 173 5.89 -3.46 11.03
N VAL A 174 6.69 -2.63 11.70
CA VAL A 174 8.03 -2.21 11.27
C VAL A 174 8.99 -2.46 12.41
N ASP A 175 10.09 -3.17 12.14
CA ASP A 175 11.15 -3.45 13.11
C ASP A 175 12.36 -2.56 12.83
N PHE A 176 12.73 -1.73 13.80
CA PHE A 176 13.91 -0.88 13.74
C PHE A 176 15.09 -1.50 14.50
N SER A 177 16.31 -1.27 14.01
CA SER A 177 17.54 -1.85 14.56
C SER A 177 17.98 -1.25 15.92
N GLY A 178 17.37 -0.13 16.35
CA GLY A 178 17.69 0.56 17.59
C GLY A 178 16.48 0.86 18.45
N PRO A 179 16.71 1.21 19.75
CA PRO A 179 15.65 1.57 20.68
C PRO A 179 15.07 2.96 20.38
N LEU A 180 13.75 3.06 20.42
CA LEU A 180 13.01 4.32 20.29
C LEU A 180 12.10 4.49 21.48
N THR A 181 12.11 5.68 22.09
CA THR A 181 11.22 6.07 23.18
C THR A 181 9.86 6.53 22.65
N ASP A 182 8.85 6.55 23.51
CA ASP A 182 7.51 7.04 23.16
C ASP A 182 7.54 8.51 22.70
N ALA A 183 8.40 9.34 23.29
CA ALA A 183 8.57 10.74 22.90
C ALA A 183 9.16 10.87 21.48
N GLU A 184 10.20 10.10 21.16
CA GLU A 184 10.81 10.07 19.84
C GLU A 184 9.83 9.54 18.79
N LEU A 185 9.05 8.51 19.11
CA LEU A 185 8.00 7.99 18.23
C LEU A 185 6.89 9.02 17.99
N ALA A 186 6.50 9.79 19.00
CA ALA A 186 5.55 10.89 18.82
C ALA A 186 6.10 11.99 17.90
N ASP A 187 7.40 12.28 17.96
CA ASP A 187 8.06 13.24 17.06
C ASP A 187 8.14 12.70 15.63
N VAL A 188 8.49 11.42 15.46
CA VAL A 188 8.48 10.73 14.16
C VAL A 188 7.09 10.75 13.54
N GLU A 189 6.03 10.45 14.30
CA GLU A 189 4.64 10.49 13.82
C GLU A 189 4.24 11.88 13.33
N ARG A 190 4.59 12.93 14.09
CA ARG A 190 4.33 14.33 13.68
C ARG A 190 5.07 14.68 12.40
N ALA A 191 6.36 14.33 12.31
CA ALA A 191 7.17 14.58 11.13
C ALA A 191 6.63 13.82 9.91
N ALA A 192 6.20 12.56 10.07
CA ALA A 192 5.64 11.75 9.00
C ALA A 192 4.33 12.35 8.45
N ASN A 193 3.43 12.82 9.32
CA ASN A 193 2.21 13.49 8.89
C ASN A 193 2.51 14.86 8.24
N TRP A 194 3.56 15.57 8.68
CA TRP A 194 4.00 16.79 8.00
C TRP A 194 4.41 16.53 6.55
N VAL A 195 5.15 15.43 6.28
CA VAL A 195 5.52 15.01 4.91
C VAL A 195 4.27 14.73 4.06
N ILE A 196 3.26 14.08 4.64
CA ILE A 196 1.97 13.83 3.96
C ILE A 196 1.33 15.15 3.54
N TRP A 197 1.25 16.12 4.42
CA TRP A 197 0.61 17.42 4.17
C TRP A 197 1.36 18.27 3.12
N GLN A 198 2.67 18.09 2.99
CA GLN A 198 3.45 18.72 1.91
C GLN A 198 3.15 18.09 0.54
N ASN A 199 2.52 16.92 0.51
CA ASN A 199 2.16 16.20 -0.71
C ASN A 199 3.33 16.03 -1.70
N ALA A 200 4.51 15.70 -1.18
CA ALA A 200 5.72 15.50 -1.96
C ALA A 200 5.56 14.34 -2.97
N PRO A 201 6.24 14.39 -4.13
CA PRO A 201 6.18 13.30 -5.11
C PRO A 201 6.88 12.05 -4.58
N VAL A 202 6.32 10.88 -4.94
CA VAL A 202 6.94 9.58 -4.80
C VAL A 202 7.32 9.10 -6.20
N THR A 203 8.61 8.94 -6.45
CA THR A 203 9.11 8.59 -7.78
C THR A 203 9.75 7.20 -7.78
N ILE A 204 9.67 6.54 -8.92
CA ILE A 204 10.20 5.20 -9.14
C ILE A 204 11.17 5.26 -10.31
N ALA A 205 12.36 4.69 -10.13
CA ALA A 205 13.38 4.64 -11.16
C ALA A 205 14.10 3.28 -11.21
N TRP A 206 14.69 2.99 -12.34
CA TRP A 206 15.61 1.88 -12.56
C TRP A 206 16.97 2.48 -13.00
N PRO A 207 17.78 2.97 -12.05
CA PRO A 207 19.04 3.62 -12.38
C PRO A 207 20.00 2.68 -13.11
N ALA A 208 20.80 3.21 -14.03
CA ALA A 208 21.91 2.46 -14.59
C ALA A 208 22.94 2.12 -13.49
N PRO A 209 23.77 1.07 -13.64
CA PRO A 209 24.74 0.68 -12.61
C PRO A 209 25.69 1.82 -12.19
N SER A 210 26.09 2.70 -13.12
CA SER A 210 26.93 3.88 -12.84
C SER A 210 26.22 4.95 -12.01
N GLU A 211 24.92 5.14 -12.21
CA GLU A 211 24.09 6.06 -11.43
C GLU A 211 23.80 5.50 -10.04
N LEU A 212 23.47 4.18 -9.99
CA LEU A 212 23.21 3.46 -8.74
C LEU A 212 24.41 3.49 -7.79
N ALA A 213 25.65 3.38 -8.33
CA ALA A 213 26.88 3.43 -7.53
C ALA A 213 27.12 4.80 -6.86
N GLN A 214 26.46 5.87 -7.35
CA GLN A 214 26.56 7.22 -6.79
C GLN A 214 25.35 7.57 -5.89
N LEU A 215 24.32 6.73 -5.90
CA LEU A 215 23.10 6.96 -5.15
C LEU A 215 23.23 6.41 -3.73
N ASN A 216 23.02 7.28 -2.74
CA ASN A 216 22.86 6.83 -1.36
C ASN A 216 21.42 6.35 -1.14
N TYR A 217 21.22 5.04 -1.03
CA TYR A 217 19.90 4.44 -0.82
C TYR A 217 19.94 3.35 0.25
N ARG A 218 18.81 3.19 0.93
CA ARG A 218 18.61 2.10 1.89
C ARG A 218 18.26 0.79 1.16
N SER A 219 18.75 -0.32 1.68
CA SER A 219 18.37 -1.65 1.21
C SER A 219 18.36 -2.63 2.36
N LYS A 220 17.36 -3.51 2.42
CA LYS A 220 17.24 -4.59 3.42
C LYS A 220 18.06 -5.83 3.05
N LYS A 221 18.60 -5.92 1.84
CA LYS A 221 19.33 -7.07 1.30
C LYS A 221 20.43 -6.60 0.35
N GLU A 222 21.46 -7.41 0.20
CA GLU A 222 22.34 -7.28 -0.96
C GLU A 222 21.54 -7.62 -2.23
N LEU A 223 21.59 -6.73 -3.20
CA LEU A 223 20.82 -6.83 -4.43
C LEU A 223 21.77 -7.00 -5.61
N THR A 224 21.35 -7.83 -6.57
CA THR A 224 22.07 -8.05 -7.84
C THR A 224 21.13 -7.81 -9.01
N GLY A 225 21.68 -7.38 -10.16
CA GLY A 225 20.90 -7.08 -11.36
C GLY A 225 20.29 -5.68 -11.37
N ALA A 226 19.15 -5.53 -12.05
CA ALA A 226 18.45 -4.23 -12.13
C ALA A 226 17.74 -3.95 -10.80
N ILE A 227 18.08 -2.82 -10.17
CA ILE A 227 17.56 -2.42 -8.87
C ILE A 227 16.52 -1.32 -9.05
N ARG A 228 15.31 -1.57 -8.54
CA ARG A 228 14.22 -0.59 -8.52
C ARG A 228 14.36 0.31 -7.29
N ILE A 229 14.47 1.60 -7.52
CA ILE A 229 14.59 2.62 -6.47
C ILE A 229 13.26 3.37 -6.36
N VAL A 230 12.74 3.44 -5.14
CA VAL A 230 11.62 4.27 -4.74
C VAL A 230 12.15 5.46 -3.96
N THR A 231 11.80 6.67 -4.37
CA THR A 231 12.21 7.91 -3.71
C THR A 231 10.98 8.66 -3.20
N VAL A 232 10.89 8.83 -1.91
CA VAL A 232 10.00 9.80 -1.27
C VAL A 232 10.80 11.09 -1.13
N ALA A 233 10.45 12.13 -1.89
CA ALA A 233 11.26 13.33 -2.03
C ALA A 233 11.66 13.95 -0.67
N ASN A 234 12.97 14.14 -0.47
CA ASN A 234 13.59 14.67 0.75
C ASN A 234 13.39 13.83 2.03
N VAL A 235 12.90 12.60 1.92
CA VAL A 235 12.59 11.76 3.09
C VAL A 235 13.28 10.41 3.00
N ASP A 236 13.11 9.69 1.89
CA ASP A 236 13.63 8.34 1.74
C ASP A 236 14.07 8.04 0.30
N VAL A 237 15.15 7.29 0.17
CA VAL A 237 15.59 6.66 -1.08
C VAL A 237 15.87 5.20 -0.77
N CYS A 238 15.08 4.29 -1.31
CA CYS A 238 15.13 2.89 -0.92
C CYS A 238 14.97 1.94 -2.10
N ALA A 239 15.74 0.85 -2.09
CA ALA A 239 15.50 -0.26 -3.01
C ALA A 239 14.24 -1.03 -2.59
N CYS A 240 13.20 -0.97 -3.40
CA CYS A 240 11.90 -1.56 -3.08
C CYS A 240 11.15 -2.05 -4.33
N CYS A 241 10.53 -3.23 -4.22
CA CYS A 241 9.71 -3.83 -5.28
C CYS A 241 8.21 -3.62 -5.08
N GLY A 242 7.75 -3.03 -3.96
CA GLY A 242 6.34 -2.84 -3.65
C GLY A 242 5.63 -1.79 -4.52
N THR A 243 4.31 -1.73 -4.37
CA THR A 243 3.51 -0.66 -4.99
C THR A 243 3.40 0.55 -4.07
N HIS A 244 3.45 1.74 -4.64
CA HIS A 244 3.45 3.00 -3.89
C HIS A 244 2.47 3.98 -4.50
N VAL A 245 2.00 4.93 -3.69
CA VAL A 245 1.23 6.09 -4.17
C VAL A 245 2.16 7.03 -4.94
N GLU A 246 1.59 7.85 -5.83
CA GLU A 246 2.36 8.81 -6.63
C GLU A 246 2.77 10.06 -5.85
N ARG A 247 2.02 10.39 -4.81
CA ARG A 247 2.25 11.55 -3.95
C ARG A 247 1.94 11.24 -2.50
N CYS A 248 2.72 11.77 -1.56
CA CYS A 248 2.59 11.51 -0.12
C CYS A 248 1.19 11.84 0.42
N GLY A 249 0.50 12.85 -0.12
CA GLY A 249 -0.86 13.19 0.29
C GLY A 249 -1.88 12.06 0.11
N GLN A 250 -1.65 11.15 -0.82
CA GLN A 250 -2.51 9.97 -1.04
C GLN A 250 -2.38 8.92 0.08
N VAL A 251 -1.35 9.01 0.93
CA VAL A 251 -1.24 8.18 2.16
C VAL A 251 -2.33 8.55 3.15
N GLY A 252 -2.80 9.82 3.15
CA GLY A 252 -3.86 10.32 4.02
C GLY A 252 -3.34 10.73 5.39
N SER A 253 -3.12 9.78 6.30
CA SER A 253 -2.52 10.00 7.61
C SER A 253 -1.73 8.77 8.07
N ILE A 254 -0.79 8.98 8.97
CA ILE A 254 -0.04 7.92 9.65
C ILE A 254 -0.31 8.00 11.15
N LYS A 255 -0.63 6.86 11.76
CA LYS A 255 -0.75 6.69 13.21
C LYS A 255 0.16 5.56 13.68
N LEU A 256 1.07 5.84 14.59
CA LEU A 256 1.82 4.83 15.32
C LEU A 256 0.97 4.40 16.52
N THR A 257 0.52 3.15 16.54
CA THR A 257 -0.49 2.67 17.51
C THR A 257 0.12 2.02 18.73
N SER A 258 1.29 1.41 18.58
CA SER A 258 2.05 0.80 19.68
C SER A 258 3.52 0.63 19.32
N ALA A 259 4.34 0.49 20.35
CA ALA A 259 5.74 0.14 20.24
C ALA A 259 6.13 -0.84 21.34
N GLN A 260 7.09 -1.72 21.04
CA GLN A 260 7.64 -2.66 22.01
C GLN A 260 9.10 -2.98 21.70
N SER A 261 9.88 -3.29 22.73
CA SER A 261 11.25 -3.77 22.55
C SER A 261 11.23 -5.09 21.76
N TYR A 262 12.04 -5.20 20.73
CA TYR A 262 12.10 -6.38 19.88
C TYR A 262 13.52 -6.60 19.33
N LYS A 263 14.13 -7.73 19.65
CA LYS A 263 15.45 -8.16 19.14
C LYS A 263 16.55 -7.09 19.26
N GLY A 264 16.58 -6.38 20.37
CA GLY A 264 17.57 -5.31 20.62
C GLY A 264 17.22 -3.96 20.00
N GLY A 265 16.13 -3.85 19.29
CA GLY A 265 15.58 -2.61 18.72
C GLY A 265 14.12 -2.39 19.12
N THR A 266 13.35 -1.76 18.25
CA THR A 266 11.95 -1.41 18.49
C THR A 266 11.06 -1.95 17.37
N ARG A 267 10.02 -2.74 17.72
CA ARG A 267 8.91 -3.04 16.83
C ARG A 267 7.83 -1.98 17.00
N VAL A 268 7.47 -1.35 15.93
CA VAL A 268 6.40 -0.34 15.88
C VAL A 268 5.22 -0.92 15.10
N THR A 269 4.01 -0.74 15.64
CA THR A 269 2.76 -1.00 14.91
C THR A 269 2.21 0.31 14.41
N MET A 270 1.80 0.35 13.14
CA MET A 270 1.31 1.57 12.50
C MET A 270 0.09 1.31 11.61
N LEU A 271 -0.66 2.36 11.36
CA LEU A 271 -1.80 2.40 10.44
C LEU A 271 -1.66 3.62 9.53
N CYS A 272 -2.01 3.47 8.26
CA CYS A 272 -2.06 4.56 7.29
C CYS A 272 -3.42 4.67 6.63
N GLY A 273 -3.76 5.86 6.16
CA GLY A 273 -4.93 6.12 5.32
C GLY A 273 -6.24 5.69 5.94
N MET A 274 -7.00 4.87 5.21
CA MET A 274 -8.32 4.43 5.66
C MET A 274 -8.26 3.66 6.98
N ARG A 275 -7.23 2.82 7.19
CA ARG A 275 -7.08 2.08 8.46
C ARG A 275 -6.89 3.02 9.65
N ALA A 276 -6.08 4.08 9.49
CA ALA A 276 -5.89 5.09 10.54
C ALA A 276 -7.18 5.87 10.81
N TYR A 277 -7.95 6.18 9.77
CA TYR A 277 -9.26 6.84 9.90
C TYR A 277 -10.28 5.95 10.61
N GLU A 278 -10.40 4.68 10.23
CA GLU A 278 -11.32 3.71 10.86
C GLU A 278 -10.97 3.50 12.34
N ASP A 279 -9.68 3.37 12.69
CA ASP A 279 -9.20 3.29 14.07
C ASP A 279 -9.57 4.55 14.88
N HIS A 280 -9.38 5.74 14.28
CA HIS A 280 -9.81 7.01 14.89
C HIS A 280 -11.32 7.02 15.15
N CYS A 281 -12.15 6.62 14.18
CA CYS A 281 -13.60 6.58 14.35
C CYS A 281 -14.03 5.65 15.50
N ILE A 282 -13.43 4.47 15.60
CA ILE A 282 -13.71 3.52 16.69
C ILE A 282 -13.35 4.13 18.04
N LYS A 283 -12.17 4.72 18.17
CA LYS A 283 -11.70 5.35 19.42
C LYS A 283 -12.54 6.57 19.80
N PHE A 284 -12.94 7.38 18.81
CA PHE A 284 -13.82 8.52 19.02
C PHE A 284 -15.21 8.08 19.55
N GLN A 285 -15.83 7.08 18.92
CA GLN A 285 -17.12 6.52 19.37
C GLN A 285 -17.04 5.96 20.78
N ASN A 286 -15.94 5.27 21.13
CA ASN A 286 -15.74 4.78 22.50
C ASN A 286 -15.60 5.93 23.50
N ALA A 287 -14.83 6.98 23.16
CA ALA A 287 -14.68 8.16 24.02
C ALA A 287 -16.01 8.90 24.19
N GLU A 288 -16.82 9.00 23.14
CA GLU A 288 -18.16 9.62 23.16
C GLU A 288 -19.11 8.83 24.06
N ALA A 289 -19.12 7.48 23.97
CA ALA A 289 -19.92 6.63 24.82
C ALA A 289 -19.53 6.78 26.31
N VAL A 290 -18.23 6.78 26.62
CA VAL A 290 -17.72 6.99 27.99
C VAL A 290 -18.07 8.39 28.51
N SER A 291 -17.94 9.41 27.65
CA SER A 291 -18.36 10.80 27.94
C SER A 291 -19.84 10.87 28.36
N GLY A 292 -20.73 10.18 27.66
CA GLY A 292 -22.15 10.09 28.00
C GLY A 292 -22.39 9.41 29.35
N LEU A 293 -21.74 8.26 29.60
CA LEU A 293 -21.88 7.52 30.87
C LEU A 293 -21.41 8.32 32.10
N LEU A 294 -20.36 9.11 31.93
CA LEU A 294 -19.74 9.89 33.03
C LEU A 294 -20.29 11.32 33.13
N SER A 295 -21.20 11.74 32.26
CA SER A 295 -21.67 13.13 32.16
C SER A 295 -20.50 14.13 32.09
N ALA A 296 -19.43 13.78 31.37
CA ALA A 296 -18.19 14.55 31.23
C ALA A 296 -17.96 14.89 29.75
N LYS A 297 -17.18 15.94 29.45
CA LYS A 297 -16.78 16.22 28.06
C LYS A 297 -15.82 15.16 27.56
N ILE A 298 -15.82 14.91 26.24
CA ILE A 298 -14.96 13.90 25.60
C ILE A 298 -13.49 14.04 26.03
N ASN A 299 -12.94 15.27 26.03
CA ASN A 299 -11.54 15.52 26.40
C ASN A 299 -11.27 15.41 27.91
N GLU A 300 -12.30 15.24 28.73
CA GLU A 300 -12.23 15.17 30.20
C GLU A 300 -12.58 13.77 30.74
N THR A 301 -12.81 12.80 29.84
CA THR A 301 -13.24 11.43 30.23
C THR A 301 -12.22 10.76 31.15
N ALA A 302 -10.91 10.88 30.89
CA ALA A 302 -9.88 10.31 31.75
C ALA A 302 -9.92 10.89 33.18
N ALA A 303 -10.06 12.21 33.29
CA ALA A 303 -10.18 12.86 34.61
C ALA A 303 -11.49 12.48 35.34
N ALA A 304 -12.57 12.26 34.58
CA ALA A 304 -13.84 11.80 35.16
C ALA A 304 -13.74 10.35 35.68
N VAL A 305 -13.05 9.45 34.93
CA VAL A 305 -12.77 8.08 35.40
C VAL A 305 -11.90 8.10 36.65
N GLN A 306 -10.85 8.96 36.71
CA GLN A 306 -9.99 9.05 37.88
C GLN A 306 -10.78 9.48 39.13
N ARG A 307 -11.66 10.48 39.02
CA ARG A 307 -12.53 10.90 40.16
C ARG A 307 -13.39 9.75 40.65
N LEU A 308 -14.00 8.97 39.72
CA LEU A 308 -14.84 7.82 40.11
C LEU A 308 -14.04 6.68 40.75
N ALA A 309 -12.75 6.55 40.41
CA ALA A 309 -11.87 5.54 41.00
C ALA A 309 -11.33 5.94 42.38
N ASP A 310 -11.30 7.24 42.69
CA ASP A 310 -10.84 7.82 43.97
C ASP A 310 -11.98 7.86 45.01
N GLU A 311 -13.25 7.71 44.61
CA GLU A 311 -14.45 7.59 45.49
C GLU A 311 -14.63 6.16 46.02
#